data_d71fd06264788a5c219a6bd276d3694b
#
_entry.id   d71fd06264788a5c219a6bd276d3694b
#
_cell.length_a   1.000
_cell.length_b   1.000
_cell.length_c   1.000
_cell.angle_alpha   90.00
_cell.angle_beta   90.00
_cell.angle_gamma   90.00
#
_symmetry.space_group_name_H-M   'P 1'
#
loop_
_entity.id
_entity.type
_entity.pdbx_description
1 polymer ?
#
loop_
_entity_poly.entity_id
_entity_poly.type
_entity_poly.pdbx_seq_one_letter_code
_entity_poly.pdbx_strand_id
1 'polypeptide(L)'
;MKLKPQTEEKSKGGFKERRKDCLMKSKDIPTVDIKGKKYSTVNERHRHLLQYFPEARFNEEILFHDNERVVVKTELHIGETIYAVGHAEEHRNANFINKTSALENCSSSALGRCIAAFGLSGSEYASAEELVNALNNQGITKSVSIKNEIKKQTTETKLTALYSNWKKENDSIEKSFESQQTNIKKNGGQNVKQW
;
A
#
# COMPACT_ATOMS: atom_id res chain seq x y z
N MET A 1 -9.21 34.01 -20.75
CA MET A 1 -8.33 34.21 -19.58
C MET A 1 -7.36 33.04 -19.52
N LYS A 2 -6.10 33.23 -19.95
CA LYS A 2 -5.09 32.15 -19.92
C LYS A 2 -4.57 32.06 -18.47
N LEU A 3 -4.90 30.98 -17.78
CA LEU A 3 -4.27 30.64 -16.50
C LEU A 3 -2.77 30.41 -16.77
N LYS A 4 -1.90 31.27 -16.25
CA LYS A 4 -0.45 31.01 -16.23
C LYS A 4 -0.21 29.76 -15.37
N PRO A 5 0.61 28.82 -15.83
CA PRO A 5 0.91 27.65 -15.03
C PRO A 5 1.61 28.07 -13.75
N GLN A 6 1.01 27.74 -12.62
CA GLN A 6 1.55 28.02 -11.26
C GLN A 6 2.94 27.40 -11.01
N THR A 7 3.40 26.54 -11.92
CA THR A 7 4.70 25.85 -11.86
C THR A 7 5.89 26.79 -12.11
N GLU A 8 5.74 27.85 -12.92
CA GLU A 8 6.86 28.74 -13.25
C GLU A 8 7.30 29.64 -12.07
N GLU A 9 6.40 30.00 -11.16
CA GLU A 9 6.77 30.80 -9.97
C GLU A 9 7.48 30.00 -8.90
N LYS A 10 7.07 28.74 -8.69
CA LYS A 10 7.61 27.87 -7.65
C LYS A 10 9.01 27.33 -7.97
N SER A 11 9.42 27.34 -9.24
CA SER A 11 10.76 26.91 -9.68
C SER A 11 11.83 28.00 -9.62
N LYS A 12 11.44 29.27 -9.34
CA LYS A 12 12.39 30.37 -9.19
C LYS A 12 13.07 30.34 -7.84
N GLY A 13 14.35 30.65 -7.79
CA GLY A 13 15.17 30.66 -6.58
C GLY A 13 16.21 29.56 -6.51
N GLY A 14 17.16 29.68 -5.57
CA GLY A 14 18.18 28.66 -5.32
C GLY A 14 17.58 27.40 -4.67
N PHE A 15 18.30 26.28 -4.73
CA PHE A 15 17.86 25.00 -4.17
C PHE A 15 17.34 25.13 -2.71
N LYS A 16 18.09 25.83 -1.84
CA LYS A 16 17.73 25.96 -0.42
C LYS A 16 16.38 26.67 -0.23
N GLU A 17 16.12 27.70 -1.01
CA GLU A 17 14.88 28.46 -0.97
C GLU A 17 13.69 27.63 -1.49
N ARG A 18 13.84 27.03 -2.65
CA ARG A 18 12.83 26.13 -3.23
C ARG A 18 12.51 24.96 -2.28
N ARG A 19 13.54 24.36 -1.64
CA ARG A 19 13.34 23.29 -0.67
C ARG A 19 12.58 23.76 0.56
N LYS A 20 12.92 24.92 1.09
CA LYS A 20 12.19 25.52 2.21
C LYS A 20 10.71 25.72 1.87
N ASP A 21 10.42 26.32 0.73
CA ASP A 21 9.05 26.57 0.28
C ASP A 21 8.27 25.28 0.03
N CYS A 22 8.90 24.29 -0.60
CA CYS A 22 8.34 22.98 -0.83
C CYS A 22 7.92 22.32 0.50
N LEU A 23 8.80 22.32 1.50
CA LEU A 23 8.53 21.72 2.79
C LEU A 23 7.50 22.51 3.61
N MET A 24 7.55 23.83 3.59
CA MET A 24 6.58 24.66 4.30
C MET A 24 5.15 24.50 3.77
N LYS A 25 4.99 24.25 2.48
CA LYS A 25 3.69 24.05 1.83
C LYS A 25 3.29 22.57 1.71
N SER A 26 4.04 21.65 2.31
CA SER A 26 3.69 20.23 2.34
C SER A 26 2.34 19.95 3.02
N LYS A 27 1.92 20.81 3.95
CA LYS A 27 0.59 20.78 4.58
C LYS A 27 -0.58 20.96 3.62
N ASP A 28 -0.32 21.54 2.44
CA ASP A 28 -1.31 21.80 1.40
C ASP A 28 -1.49 20.58 0.47
N ILE A 29 -0.68 19.53 0.65
CA ILE A 29 -0.82 18.27 -0.11
C ILE A 29 -2.16 17.62 0.26
N PRO A 30 -3.00 17.27 -0.74
CA PRO A 30 -4.26 16.57 -0.49
C PRO A 30 -4.07 15.29 0.30
N THR A 31 -4.97 15.05 1.25
CA THR A 31 -4.93 13.86 2.11
C THR A 31 -6.24 13.10 2.06
N VAL A 32 -6.16 11.79 2.32
CA VAL A 32 -7.30 10.92 2.57
C VAL A 32 -7.32 10.51 4.04
N ASP A 33 -8.52 10.41 4.62
CA ASP A 33 -8.66 9.91 5.99
C ASP A 33 -8.73 8.38 5.97
N ILE A 34 -7.85 7.75 6.74
CA ILE A 34 -7.85 6.31 6.94
C ILE A 34 -7.77 6.05 8.44
N LYS A 35 -8.83 5.53 9.02
CA LYS A 35 -8.96 5.24 10.45
C LYS A 35 -8.66 6.44 11.37
N GLY A 36 -9.14 7.63 10.99
CA GLY A 36 -9.00 8.88 11.76
C GLY A 36 -7.63 9.55 11.62
N LYS A 37 -6.77 9.09 10.73
CA LYS A 37 -5.49 9.70 10.40
C LYS A 37 -5.44 10.13 8.93
N LYS A 38 -4.76 11.24 8.68
CA LYS A 38 -4.63 11.83 7.34
C LYS A 38 -3.36 11.33 6.65
N TYR A 39 -3.52 10.72 5.49
CA TYR A 39 -2.44 10.20 4.65
C TYR A 39 -2.47 10.85 3.28
N SER A 40 -1.32 11.28 2.78
CA SER A 40 -1.18 11.71 1.39
C SER A 40 -0.79 10.52 0.52
N THR A 41 -1.28 10.51 -0.72
CA THR A 41 -0.89 9.50 -1.71
C THR A 41 0.52 9.77 -2.24
N VAL A 42 1.18 8.73 -2.77
CA VAL A 42 2.49 8.87 -3.42
C VAL A 42 2.40 9.86 -4.58
N ASN A 43 1.34 9.78 -5.39
CA ASN A 43 1.12 10.66 -6.53
C ASN A 43 1.02 12.14 -6.13
N GLU A 44 0.29 12.46 -5.04
CA GLU A 44 0.17 13.84 -4.58
C GLU A 44 1.49 14.38 -4.03
N ARG A 45 2.25 13.57 -3.29
CA ARG A 45 3.60 13.92 -2.82
C ARG A 45 4.55 14.17 -4.01
N HIS A 46 4.53 13.30 -5.00
CA HIS A 46 5.33 13.40 -6.22
C HIS A 46 4.98 14.67 -7.02
N ARG A 47 3.68 14.89 -7.27
CA ARG A 47 3.20 16.10 -7.96
C ARG A 47 3.60 17.37 -7.23
N HIS A 48 3.50 17.39 -5.91
CA HIS A 48 3.92 18.53 -5.09
C HIS A 48 5.43 18.79 -5.24
N LEU A 49 6.26 17.75 -5.14
CA LEU A 49 7.71 17.88 -5.31
C LEU A 49 8.08 18.47 -6.69
N LEU A 50 7.48 17.98 -7.77
CA LEU A 50 7.75 18.45 -9.12
C LEU A 50 7.30 19.91 -9.37
N GLN A 51 6.40 20.47 -8.58
CA GLN A 51 6.07 21.90 -8.66
C GLN A 51 7.24 22.81 -8.25
N TYR A 52 8.13 22.32 -7.37
CA TYR A 52 9.30 23.07 -6.89
C TYR A 52 10.60 22.62 -7.55
N PHE A 53 10.65 21.37 -8.00
CA PHE A 53 11.81 20.74 -8.62
C PHE A 53 11.39 20.00 -9.90
N PRO A 54 11.00 20.74 -10.96
CA PRO A 54 10.59 20.10 -12.22
C PRO A 54 11.73 19.33 -12.88
N GLU A 55 12.98 19.64 -12.52
CA GLU A 55 14.18 18.94 -12.97
C GLU A 55 14.50 17.68 -12.14
N ALA A 56 13.75 17.38 -11.08
CA ALA A 56 13.97 16.21 -10.26
C ALA A 56 13.84 14.91 -11.08
N ARG A 57 14.72 13.97 -10.84
CA ARG A 57 14.73 12.64 -11.45
C ARG A 57 14.70 11.58 -10.38
N PHE A 58 13.98 10.52 -10.67
CA PHE A 58 13.97 9.33 -9.82
C PHE A 58 14.68 8.21 -10.56
N ASN A 59 15.75 7.69 -9.95
CA ASN A 59 16.46 6.53 -10.42
C ASN A 59 16.00 5.33 -9.62
N GLU A 60 15.47 4.31 -10.30
CA GLU A 60 14.98 3.09 -9.71
C GLU A 60 15.92 1.93 -10.01
N GLU A 61 16.21 1.13 -9.00
CA GLU A 61 17.05 -0.06 -9.09
C GLU A 61 16.34 -1.24 -8.44
N ILE A 62 16.18 -2.32 -9.18
CA ILE A 62 15.69 -3.60 -8.64
C ILE A 62 16.87 -4.29 -7.97
N LEU A 63 16.90 -4.29 -6.64
CA LEU A 63 17.98 -4.91 -5.86
C LEU A 63 17.84 -6.43 -5.79
N PHE A 64 16.60 -6.91 -5.80
CA PHE A 64 16.30 -8.33 -5.73
C PHE A 64 14.96 -8.64 -6.39
N HIS A 65 14.89 -9.75 -7.10
CA HIS A 65 13.67 -10.19 -7.76
C HIS A 65 13.69 -11.71 -7.98
N ASP A 66 12.71 -12.41 -7.39
CA ASP A 66 12.49 -13.84 -7.60
C ASP A 66 10.99 -14.18 -7.63
N ASN A 67 10.65 -15.45 -7.48
CA ASN A 67 9.27 -15.92 -7.45
C ASN A 67 8.55 -15.65 -6.11
N GLU A 68 9.27 -15.22 -5.07
CA GLU A 68 8.73 -15.00 -3.73
C GLU A 68 8.60 -13.51 -3.41
N ARG A 69 9.60 -12.68 -3.79
CA ARG A 69 9.64 -11.28 -3.41
C ARG A 69 10.37 -10.39 -4.43
N VAL A 70 10.14 -9.11 -4.29
CA VAL A 70 10.82 -8.04 -5.03
C VAL A 70 11.33 -7.01 -4.03
N VAL A 71 12.56 -6.51 -4.23
CA VAL A 71 13.15 -5.41 -3.46
C VAL A 71 13.57 -4.33 -4.43
N VAL A 72 13.10 -3.11 -4.20
CA VAL A 72 13.37 -1.94 -5.04
C VAL A 72 13.99 -0.84 -4.20
N LYS A 73 14.98 -0.16 -4.77
CA LYS A 73 15.55 1.09 -4.29
C LYS A 73 15.19 2.21 -5.25
N THR A 74 14.78 3.36 -4.71
CA THR A 74 14.55 4.59 -5.48
C THR A 74 15.41 5.71 -4.92
N GLU A 75 16.09 6.44 -5.78
CA GLU A 75 16.90 7.61 -5.44
C GLU A 75 16.30 8.87 -6.07
N LEU A 76 16.18 9.94 -5.28
CA LEU A 76 15.81 11.26 -5.76
C LEU A 76 17.06 12.05 -6.08
N HIS A 77 17.21 12.42 -7.35
CA HIS A 77 18.26 13.29 -7.86
C HIS A 77 17.71 14.67 -8.20
N ILE A 78 18.42 15.73 -7.77
CA ILE A 78 18.21 17.11 -8.22
C ILE A 78 19.56 17.62 -8.69
N GLY A 79 19.70 17.80 -10.01
CA GLY A 79 21.01 17.90 -10.65
C GLY A 79 21.79 16.61 -10.47
N GLU A 80 23.05 16.70 -10.11
CA GLU A 80 23.95 15.56 -9.91
C GLU A 80 23.94 15.01 -8.45
N THR A 81 23.14 15.61 -7.56
CA THR A 81 23.13 15.26 -6.14
C THR A 81 21.95 14.36 -5.80
N ILE A 82 22.21 13.29 -5.03
CA ILE A 82 21.17 12.45 -4.42
C ILE A 82 20.71 13.11 -3.13
N TYR A 83 19.41 13.39 -3.03
CA TYR A 83 18.81 14.06 -1.88
C TYR A 83 18.00 13.14 -0.98
N ALA A 84 17.56 12.02 -1.48
CA ALA A 84 16.82 11.03 -0.71
C ALA A 84 16.93 9.65 -1.34
N VAL A 85 16.76 8.62 -0.51
CA VAL A 85 16.70 7.23 -0.93
C VAL A 85 15.52 6.56 -0.23
N GLY A 86 14.78 5.75 -0.95
CA GLY A 86 13.71 4.91 -0.44
C GLY A 86 13.92 3.46 -0.83
N HIS A 87 13.58 2.53 0.07
CA HIS A 87 13.60 1.10 -0.18
C HIS A 87 12.23 0.51 0.13
N ALA A 88 11.82 -0.47 -0.65
CA ALA A 88 10.64 -1.26 -0.37
C ALA A 88 10.89 -2.74 -0.68
N GLU A 89 10.14 -3.59 -0.03
CA GLU A 89 10.06 -5.02 -0.29
C GLU A 89 8.59 -5.43 -0.36
N GLU A 90 8.24 -6.21 -1.38
CA GLU A 90 6.91 -6.79 -1.56
C GLU A 90 7.00 -8.29 -1.79
N HIS A 91 6.21 -9.05 -1.00
CA HIS A 91 6.09 -10.49 -1.17
C HIS A 91 4.95 -10.82 -2.13
N ARG A 92 5.21 -11.65 -3.15
CA ARG A 92 4.22 -12.02 -4.18
C ARG A 92 3.01 -12.74 -3.60
N ASN A 93 3.19 -13.49 -2.53
CA ASN A 93 2.13 -14.23 -1.86
C ASN A 93 1.44 -13.45 -0.72
N ALA A 94 1.81 -12.18 -0.49
CA ALA A 94 1.24 -11.37 0.59
C ALA A 94 -0.24 -11.08 0.37
N ASN A 95 -0.66 -10.84 -0.88
CA ASN A 95 -2.05 -10.57 -1.22
C ASN A 95 -2.35 -10.91 -2.69
N PHE A 96 -3.63 -10.82 -3.09
CA PHE A 96 -4.05 -11.13 -4.46
C PHE A 96 -3.41 -10.18 -5.50
N ILE A 97 -3.25 -8.92 -5.16
CA ILE A 97 -2.66 -7.91 -6.07
C ILE A 97 -1.18 -8.22 -6.29
N ASN A 98 -0.44 -8.55 -5.23
CA ASN A 98 0.99 -8.83 -5.33
C ASN A 98 1.32 -10.10 -6.14
N LYS A 99 0.36 -11.01 -6.33
CA LYS A 99 0.57 -12.18 -7.23
C LYS A 99 0.92 -11.78 -8.65
N THR A 100 0.36 -10.66 -9.12
CA THR A 100 0.53 -10.17 -10.49
C THR A 100 1.30 -8.87 -10.58
N SER A 101 1.28 -8.04 -9.52
CA SER A 101 1.76 -6.64 -9.53
C SER A 101 2.70 -6.32 -8.36
N ALA A 102 3.48 -7.31 -7.89
CA ALA A 102 4.41 -7.09 -6.78
C ALA A 102 5.52 -6.08 -7.14
N LEU A 103 6.01 -6.10 -8.38
CA LEU A 103 7.03 -5.15 -8.82
C LEU A 103 6.49 -3.73 -8.83
N GLU A 104 5.33 -3.49 -9.43
CA GLU A 104 4.70 -2.17 -9.54
C GLU A 104 4.36 -1.61 -8.14
N ASN A 105 3.88 -2.45 -7.24
CA ASN A 105 3.62 -2.05 -5.86
C ASN A 105 4.90 -1.72 -5.12
N CYS A 106 5.95 -2.51 -5.30
CA CYS A 106 7.26 -2.29 -4.70
C CYS A 106 7.88 -0.97 -5.18
N SER A 107 7.83 -0.70 -6.49
CA SER A 107 8.28 0.57 -7.09
C SER A 107 7.53 1.76 -6.50
N SER A 108 6.20 1.68 -6.43
CA SER A 108 5.38 2.76 -5.85
C SER A 108 5.70 2.98 -4.37
N SER A 109 5.89 1.93 -3.59
CA SER A 109 6.27 2.01 -2.17
C SER A 109 7.66 2.61 -1.98
N ALA A 110 8.66 2.18 -2.79
CA ALA A 110 10.01 2.73 -2.75
C ALA A 110 10.03 4.22 -3.10
N LEU A 111 9.30 4.62 -4.15
CA LEU A 111 9.12 6.03 -4.52
C LEU A 111 8.49 6.84 -3.38
N GLY A 112 7.40 6.34 -2.79
CA GLY A 112 6.71 7.01 -1.67
C GLY A 112 7.64 7.26 -0.49
N ARG A 113 8.45 6.26 -0.11
CA ARG A 113 9.46 6.35 0.95
C ARG A 113 10.59 7.30 0.61
N CYS A 114 11.05 7.31 -0.65
CA CYS A 114 12.06 8.24 -1.12
C CYS A 114 11.59 9.70 -0.99
N ILE A 115 10.38 10.00 -1.42
CA ILE A 115 9.78 11.35 -1.32
C ILE A 115 9.55 11.73 0.16
N ALA A 116 9.14 10.77 0.99
CA ALA A 116 9.00 10.98 2.44
C ALA A 116 10.35 11.30 3.10
N ALA A 117 11.43 10.60 2.72
CA ALA A 117 12.78 10.84 3.20
C ALA A 117 13.32 12.24 2.80
N PHE A 118 12.87 12.80 1.67
CA PHE A 118 13.16 14.18 1.30
C PHE A 118 12.52 15.21 2.24
N GLY A 119 11.45 14.81 2.98
CA GLY A 119 10.72 15.62 3.95
C GLY A 119 9.25 15.84 3.61
N LEU A 120 8.71 15.13 2.61
CA LEU A 120 7.31 15.22 2.19
C LEU A 120 6.47 14.05 2.71
N SER A 121 6.67 13.67 3.97
CA SER A 121 5.92 12.59 4.62
C SER A 121 4.50 13.03 5.07
N GLY A 122 4.24 14.34 5.17
CA GLY A 122 3.03 14.82 5.83
C GLY A 122 3.04 14.51 7.34
N SER A 123 1.88 14.21 7.92
CA SER A 123 1.77 13.79 9.33
C SER A 123 2.22 12.34 9.58
N GLU A 124 2.20 11.52 8.54
CA GLU A 124 2.56 10.09 8.61
C GLU A 124 3.60 9.78 7.54
N TYR A 125 4.65 9.03 7.93
CA TYR A 125 5.73 8.67 7.01
C TYR A 125 5.23 7.74 5.90
N ALA A 126 4.40 6.77 6.25
CA ALA A 126 3.74 5.91 5.27
C ALA A 126 2.80 6.71 4.36
N SER A 127 2.70 6.32 3.10
CA SER A 127 1.70 6.85 2.18
C SER A 127 0.33 6.19 2.41
N ALA A 128 -0.71 6.75 1.80
CA ALA A 128 -2.04 6.14 1.82
C ALA A 128 -2.02 4.73 1.21
N GLU A 129 -1.28 4.56 0.12
CA GLU A 129 -1.13 3.28 -0.59
C GLU A 129 -0.42 2.24 0.28
N GLU A 130 0.69 2.60 0.95
CA GLU A 130 1.41 1.71 1.86
C GLU A 130 0.52 1.25 3.01
N LEU A 131 -0.28 2.15 3.58
CA LEU A 131 -1.21 1.79 4.65
C LEU A 131 -2.32 0.86 4.15
N VAL A 132 -2.92 1.14 2.99
CA VAL A 132 -3.95 0.27 2.39
C VAL A 132 -3.38 -1.12 2.11
N ASN A 133 -2.17 -1.20 1.57
CA ASN A 133 -1.48 -2.48 1.34
C ASN A 133 -1.24 -3.22 2.66
N ALA A 134 -0.75 -2.54 3.70
CA ALA A 134 -0.53 -3.14 5.01
C ALA A 134 -1.84 -3.65 5.64
N LEU A 135 -2.94 -2.89 5.52
CA LEU A 135 -4.25 -3.30 6.02
C LEU A 135 -4.80 -4.50 5.24
N ASN A 136 -4.64 -4.52 3.92
CA ASN A 136 -5.03 -5.64 3.08
C ASN A 136 -4.24 -6.90 3.43
N ASN A 137 -2.93 -6.78 3.65
CA ASN A 137 -2.07 -7.88 4.09
C ASN A 137 -2.50 -8.42 5.46
N GLN A 138 -2.83 -7.56 6.41
CA GLN A 138 -3.38 -7.94 7.72
C GLN A 138 -4.75 -8.62 7.59
N GLY A 139 -5.61 -8.13 6.69
CA GLY A 139 -6.90 -8.73 6.38
C GLY A 139 -6.76 -10.14 5.80
N ILE A 140 -5.80 -10.36 4.91
CA ILE A 140 -5.51 -11.69 4.35
C ILE A 140 -4.96 -12.63 5.41
N THR A 141 -4.08 -12.17 6.30
CA THR A 141 -3.58 -12.98 7.42
C THR A 141 -4.73 -13.41 8.33
N LYS A 142 -5.65 -12.50 8.67
CA LYS A 142 -6.88 -12.84 9.40
C LYS A 142 -7.74 -13.83 8.64
N SER A 143 -7.91 -13.65 7.32
CA SER A 143 -8.68 -14.54 6.47
C SER A 143 -8.10 -15.95 6.39
N VAL A 144 -6.77 -16.07 6.32
CA VAL A 144 -6.08 -17.36 6.33
C VAL A 144 -6.24 -18.03 7.70
N SER A 145 -6.12 -17.29 8.79
CA SER A 145 -6.35 -17.80 10.15
C SER A 145 -7.78 -18.29 10.32
N ILE A 146 -8.78 -17.52 9.86
CA ILE A 146 -10.20 -17.91 9.90
C ILE A 146 -10.46 -19.14 9.04
N LYS A 147 -9.89 -19.22 7.81
CA LYS A 147 -10.01 -20.41 6.97
C LYS A 147 -9.42 -21.66 7.64
N ASN A 148 -8.29 -21.53 8.32
CA ASN A 148 -7.68 -22.62 9.06
C ASN A 148 -8.53 -23.04 10.28
N GLU A 149 -9.17 -22.07 10.96
CA GLU A 149 -10.09 -22.33 12.06
C GLU A 149 -11.37 -23.05 11.56
N ILE A 150 -11.96 -22.56 10.46
CA ILE A 150 -13.09 -23.24 9.80
C ILE A 150 -12.77 -24.68 9.45
N LYS A 151 -11.55 -24.96 8.92
CA LYS A 151 -11.12 -26.34 8.61
C LYS A 151 -11.05 -27.27 9.83
N LYS A 152 -10.80 -26.73 11.00
CA LYS A 152 -10.76 -27.52 12.26
C LYS A 152 -12.16 -27.85 12.79
N GLN A 153 -13.19 -27.15 12.33
CA GLN A 153 -14.57 -27.38 12.79
C GLN A 153 -15.20 -28.54 12.00
N THR A 154 -15.74 -29.49 12.72
CA THR A 154 -16.37 -30.72 12.15
C THR A 154 -17.88 -30.68 12.23
N THR A 155 -18.47 -29.73 12.93
CA THR A 155 -19.93 -29.63 13.14
C THR A 155 -20.48 -28.35 12.55
N GLU A 156 -21.64 -28.43 11.92
CA GLU A 156 -22.32 -27.29 11.27
C GLU A 156 -22.62 -26.15 12.27
N THR A 157 -22.99 -26.50 13.51
CA THR A 157 -23.28 -25.53 14.58
C THR A 157 -22.08 -24.68 14.93
N LYS A 158 -20.89 -25.28 15.04
CA LYS A 158 -19.66 -24.54 15.34
C LYS A 158 -19.23 -23.64 14.18
N LEU A 159 -19.39 -24.12 12.94
CA LEU A 159 -19.11 -23.34 11.75
C LEU A 159 -20.03 -22.11 11.65
N THR A 160 -21.32 -22.28 11.93
CA THR A 160 -22.29 -21.17 11.91
C THR A 160 -21.98 -20.13 12.98
N ALA A 161 -21.61 -20.55 14.19
CA ALA A 161 -21.21 -19.62 15.24
C ALA A 161 -19.94 -18.86 14.89
N LEU A 162 -18.94 -19.54 14.34
CA LEU A 162 -17.69 -18.92 13.89
C LEU A 162 -17.95 -17.89 12.77
N TYR A 163 -18.81 -18.24 11.83
CA TYR A 163 -19.19 -17.38 10.71
C TYR A 163 -19.96 -16.13 11.16
N SER A 164 -20.91 -16.27 12.09
CA SER A 164 -21.70 -15.13 12.56
C SER A 164 -20.86 -14.09 13.29
N ASN A 165 -19.84 -14.53 14.03
CA ASN A 165 -18.88 -13.63 14.64
C ASN A 165 -17.99 -12.94 13.62
N TRP A 166 -17.59 -13.69 12.61
CA TRP A 166 -16.69 -13.23 11.57
C TRP A 166 -17.37 -12.32 10.55
N LYS A 167 -18.62 -12.61 10.13
CA LYS A 167 -19.40 -11.80 9.18
C LYS A 167 -19.54 -10.34 9.63
N LYS A 168 -19.61 -10.12 10.94
CA LYS A 168 -19.65 -8.76 11.53
C LYS A 168 -18.38 -7.94 11.27
N GLU A 169 -17.28 -8.60 10.97
CA GLU A 169 -15.98 -7.96 10.80
C GLU A 169 -15.50 -7.88 9.34
N ASN A 170 -16.06 -8.69 8.41
CA ASN A 170 -15.42 -8.80 7.09
C ASN A 170 -16.31 -9.44 5.99
N ASP A 171 -17.04 -8.62 5.25
CA ASP A 171 -17.97 -9.05 4.18
C ASP A 171 -17.31 -9.78 2.99
N SER A 172 -15.98 -9.70 2.84
CA SER A 172 -15.26 -10.20 1.66
C SER A 172 -15.04 -11.72 1.58
N ILE A 173 -15.35 -12.48 2.66
CA ILE A 173 -15.10 -13.93 2.74
C ILE A 173 -16.38 -14.76 2.70
N GLU A 174 -17.52 -14.13 2.51
CA GLU A 174 -18.83 -14.76 2.45
C GLU A 174 -18.88 -15.96 1.49
N LYS A 175 -18.35 -15.79 0.29
CA LYS A 175 -18.27 -16.86 -0.73
C LYS A 175 -17.49 -18.08 -0.28
N SER A 176 -16.48 -17.92 0.55
CA SER A 176 -15.66 -19.03 1.04
C SER A 176 -16.38 -19.84 2.11
N PHE A 177 -17.17 -19.19 2.96
CA PHE A 177 -17.98 -19.85 3.98
C PHE A 177 -19.17 -20.62 3.35
N GLU A 178 -19.88 -20.03 2.42
CA GLU A 178 -20.97 -20.66 1.69
C GLU A 178 -20.53 -21.94 0.96
N SER A 179 -19.35 -21.90 0.34
CA SER A 179 -18.72 -23.04 -0.29
C SER A 179 -18.46 -24.18 0.71
N GLN A 180 -17.97 -23.86 1.90
CA GLN A 180 -17.71 -24.85 2.97
C GLN A 180 -19.02 -25.43 3.54
N GLN A 181 -20.04 -24.60 3.77
CA GLN A 181 -21.35 -25.09 4.21
C GLN A 181 -21.97 -26.06 3.20
N THR A 182 -21.87 -25.73 1.91
CA THR A 182 -22.39 -26.58 0.84
C THR A 182 -21.70 -27.95 0.82
N ASN A 183 -20.38 -27.97 1.03
CA ASN A 183 -19.64 -29.22 1.10
C ASN A 183 -19.99 -30.08 2.32
N ILE A 184 -20.20 -29.45 3.50
CA ILE A 184 -20.62 -30.17 4.71
C ILE A 184 -22.01 -30.80 4.52
N LYS A 185 -22.96 -30.05 3.93
CA LYS A 185 -24.31 -30.55 3.63
C LYS A 185 -24.30 -31.70 2.64
N LYS A 186 -23.49 -31.62 1.57
CA LYS A 186 -23.34 -32.67 0.57
C LYS A 186 -22.73 -33.98 1.12
N ASN A 187 -21.82 -33.83 2.07
CA ASN A 187 -21.09 -34.99 2.63
C ASN A 187 -21.71 -35.53 3.94
N GLY A 188 -22.97 -35.14 4.28
CA GLY A 188 -23.70 -35.64 5.43
C GLY A 188 -23.00 -35.44 6.77
N GLY A 189 -22.15 -34.43 6.90
CA GLY A 189 -21.38 -34.14 8.11
C GLY A 189 -20.21 -35.09 8.37
N GLN A 190 -19.95 -36.00 7.49
CA GLN A 190 -18.78 -36.89 7.60
C GLN A 190 -17.60 -36.38 6.80
N ASN A 191 -16.53 -36.08 7.52
CA ASN A 191 -15.16 -35.86 7.04
C ASN A 191 -14.94 -34.77 5.99
N VAL A 192 -14.71 -33.56 6.45
CA VAL A 192 -13.81 -32.65 5.76
C VAL A 192 -12.35 -33.11 6.01
N LYS A 193 -12.03 -34.32 5.50
CA LYS A 193 -10.67 -34.77 5.31
C LYS A 193 -10.37 -34.66 3.83
N GLN A 194 -9.78 -33.59 3.44
CA GLN A 194 -9.08 -33.31 2.19
C GLN A 194 -9.37 -31.90 1.71
N TRP A 195 -8.57 -31.02 2.20
CA TRP A 195 -8.15 -29.81 1.45
C TRP A 195 -6.70 -29.53 1.79
#